data_b13f549fad46253732ca53e67055c467
#
_entry.id   b13f549fad46253732ca53e67055c467
#
_cell.length_a   1.000
_cell.length_b   1.000
_cell.length_c   1.000
_cell.angle_alpha   90.00
_cell.angle_beta   90.00
_cell.angle_gamma   90.00
#
_symmetry.space_group_name_H-M   'P 1'
#
loop_
_entity.id
_entity.type
_entity.pdbx_description
1 polymer ?
#
loop_
_entity_poly.entity_id
_entity_poly.type
_entity_poly.pdbx_seq_one_letter_code
_entity_poly.pdbx_strand_id
1 'polypeptide(L)'
;MPKPVTYIVKYVTYLVCNSICDGYPVFMTGSNCPLGYNGGGDQTTMETYGPDAVSVDIGARLRQLREERGMSMRALGAASGLSANALSTIERGKASPSVSTLYKLSDALGISVTAFFSSRKDRQEIIFVRAGERPRVSFNRGVWEGLGGEQFAGRVEPFMLTLENGAGSGRNAMVHTGHEFVFCLRGQLEYQVESQAFTLGPGDSLLFVAQLKHRWRNPGNTVTNALILLSGFAEQETPHAMHWKSGEAASR
;
A
#
# COMPACT_ATOMS: atom_id res chain seq x y z
N MET A 1 7.09 33.33 13.63
CA MET A 1 8.12 32.78 12.73
C MET A 1 7.96 31.25 12.82
N PRO A 2 7.59 30.54 11.75
CA PRO A 2 7.52 29.09 11.78
C PRO A 2 8.94 28.51 11.85
N LYS A 3 9.14 27.55 12.75
CA LYS A 3 10.43 26.85 12.86
C LYS A 3 10.67 26.01 11.61
N PRO A 4 11.90 25.96 11.09
CA PRO A 4 12.17 25.31 9.81
C PRO A 4 11.98 23.79 9.86
N VAL A 5 11.48 23.26 8.77
CA VAL A 5 11.19 21.83 8.50
C VAL A 5 12.39 20.89 8.78
N THR A 6 13.58 21.42 8.83
CA THR A 6 14.83 20.72 9.15
C THR A 6 14.81 19.94 10.49
N TYR A 7 13.94 20.32 11.42
CA TYR A 7 13.86 19.64 12.73
C TYR A 7 13.13 18.30 12.66
N ILE A 8 12.14 18.17 11.78
CA ILE A 8 11.35 16.92 11.63
C ILE A 8 12.20 15.85 10.95
N VAL A 9 12.99 16.23 9.96
CA VAL A 9 13.88 15.29 9.24
C VAL A 9 14.94 14.70 10.15
N LYS A 10 15.55 15.50 11.03
CA LYS A 10 16.53 15.01 12.03
C LYS A 10 15.90 14.02 13.02
N TYR A 11 14.65 14.22 13.42
CA TYR A 11 13.97 13.32 14.36
C TYR A 11 13.59 11.99 13.73
N VAL A 12 13.14 11.99 12.48
CA VAL A 12 12.83 10.77 11.73
C VAL A 12 14.13 9.98 11.45
N THR A 13 15.21 10.66 11.08
CA THR A 13 16.52 10.02 10.87
C THR A 13 17.07 9.39 12.17
N TYR A 14 16.89 10.04 13.31
CA TYR A 14 17.35 9.51 14.61
C TYR A 14 16.53 8.29 15.07
N LEU A 15 15.21 8.31 14.87
CA LEU A 15 14.32 7.19 15.20
C LEU A 15 14.54 5.97 14.30
N VAL A 16 14.73 6.19 13.00
CA VAL A 16 14.97 5.10 12.05
C VAL A 16 16.35 4.48 12.26
N CYS A 17 17.39 5.29 12.55
CA CYS A 17 18.73 4.77 12.77
C CYS A 17 18.83 3.93 14.08
N ASN A 18 18.22 4.37 15.18
CA ASN A 18 18.24 3.62 16.44
C ASN A 18 17.38 2.34 16.40
N SER A 19 16.26 2.34 15.65
CA SER A 19 15.43 1.14 15.52
C SER A 19 16.03 0.07 14.59
N ILE A 20 16.93 0.47 13.68
CA ILE A 20 17.59 -0.46 12.76
C ILE A 20 18.86 -1.07 13.38
N CYS A 21 19.54 -0.34 14.29
CA CYS A 21 20.78 -0.83 14.88
C CYS A 21 20.61 -1.81 16.05
N ASP A 22 19.45 -1.83 16.72
CA ASP A 22 19.22 -2.68 17.89
C ASP A 22 18.68 -4.09 17.58
N GLY A 23 18.55 -4.50 16.33
CA GLY A 23 17.93 -5.77 15.99
C GLY A 23 18.52 -6.60 14.85
N TYR A 24 19.60 -6.17 14.19
CA TYR A 24 20.22 -6.97 13.14
C TYR A 24 21.66 -7.37 13.48
N PRO A 25 22.00 -8.67 13.36
CA PRO A 25 23.37 -9.11 13.58
C PRO A 25 24.30 -8.50 12.51
N VAL A 26 25.36 -7.87 12.98
CA VAL A 26 26.49 -7.44 12.17
C VAL A 26 26.99 -8.66 11.39
N PHE A 27 27.00 -8.59 10.07
CA PHE A 27 27.60 -9.60 9.21
C PHE A 27 29.12 -9.59 9.46
N MET A 28 29.59 -10.50 10.30
CA MET A 28 30.99 -10.88 10.31
C MET A 28 31.26 -11.78 9.12
N THR A 29 32.11 -11.32 8.21
CA THR A 29 32.77 -12.16 7.22
C THR A 29 33.80 -13.04 7.93
N GLY A 30 33.47 -14.30 8.12
CA GLY A 30 34.39 -15.29 8.71
C GLY A 30 33.69 -16.64 8.79
N SER A 31 34.33 -17.63 8.15
CA SER A 31 33.96 -19.04 8.11
C SER A 31 33.79 -19.63 9.52
N ASN A 32 32.55 -19.67 10.06
CA ASN A 32 32.11 -20.68 11.05
C ASN A 32 30.67 -20.38 11.46
N CYS A 33 29.70 -21.02 10.78
CA CYS A 33 28.31 -21.06 11.20
C CYS A 33 28.04 -22.43 11.83
N PRO A 34 27.68 -22.55 13.12
CA PRO A 34 27.43 -23.82 13.79
C PRO A 34 25.95 -24.26 13.72
N LEU A 35 25.28 -24.10 12.61
CA LEU A 35 23.96 -24.71 12.39
C LEU A 35 23.97 -25.37 11.03
N GLY A 36 24.15 -26.70 11.04
CA GLY A 36 24.12 -27.56 9.87
C GLY A 36 22.79 -27.46 9.13
N TYR A 37 22.81 -26.92 7.93
CA TYR A 37 21.69 -26.97 6.99
C TYR A 37 21.82 -28.24 6.18
N ASN A 38 21.04 -29.26 6.51
CA ASN A 38 20.83 -30.43 5.65
C ASN A 38 19.83 -30.10 4.57
N GLY A 39 20.30 -30.00 3.34
CA GLY A 39 19.46 -29.88 2.15
C GLY A 39 18.65 -31.17 1.92
N GLY A 40 17.37 -31.13 2.23
CA GLY A 40 16.38 -32.09 1.77
C GLY A 40 15.41 -31.34 0.85
N GLY A 41 15.42 -31.71 -0.44
CA GLY A 41 14.46 -31.17 -1.39
C GLY A 41 13.05 -31.58 -0.99
N ASP A 42 12.15 -30.60 -0.89
CA ASP A 42 10.73 -30.91 -0.81
C ASP A 42 9.97 -30.18 -1.90
N GLN A 43 9.03 -30.93 -2.46
CA GLN A 43 8.22 -30.62 -3.62
C GLN A 43 7.31 -29.44 -3.33
N THR A 44 7.27 -28.50 -4.26
CA THR A 44 6.34 -27.38 -4.30
C THR A 44 4.90 -27.89 -4.25
N THR A 45 4.32 -27.97 -3.07
CA THR A 45 2.86 -28.06 -2.93
C THR A 45 2.30 -26.66 -3.20
N MET A 46 1.53 -26.53 -4.28
CA MET A 46 0.61 -25.39 -4.45
C MET A 46 -0.25 -25.33 -3.18
N GLU A 47 -0.05 -24.30 -2.36
CA GLU A 47 -1.01 -23.98 -1.31
C GLU A 47 -2.32 -23.60 -1.99
N THR A 48 -3.24 -24.55 -2.00
CA THR A 48 -4.65 -24.29 -2.27
C THR A 48 -5.12 -23.29 -1.20
N TYR A 49 -5.65 -22.16 -1.63
CA TYR A 49 -6.36 -21.23 -0.76
C TYR A 49 -7.38 -22.02 0.07
N GLY A 50 -7.14 -22.11 1.38
CA GLY A 50 -8.02 -22.79 2.31
C GLY A 50 -9.41 -22.15 2.35
N PRO A 51 -10.42 -22.87 2.86
CA PRO A 51 -11.81 -22.40 2.92
C PRO A 51 -12.05 -21.21 3.87
N ASP A 52 -11.02 -20.66 4.46
CA ASP A 52 -11.07 -19.52 5.40
C ASP A 52 -10.77 -18.17 4.74
N ALA A 53 -11.13 -17.99 3.47
CA ALA A 53 -11.23 -16.65 2.90
C ALA A 53 -12.21 -15.85 3.76
N VAL A 54 -11.71 -14.84 4.48
CA VAL A 54 -12.52 -13.94 5.32
C VAL A 54 -13.68 -13.44 4.47
N SER A 55 -14.88 -13.97 4.73
CA SER A 55 -16.09 -13.58 4.03
C SER A 55 -16.42 -12.15 4.46
N VAL A 56 -16.14 -11.20 3.59
CA VAL A 56 -16.53 -9.80 3.82
C VAL A 56 -18.05 -9.71 3.80
N ASP A 57 -18.66 -9.27 4.90
CA ASP A 57 -20.09 -9.00 4.98
C ASP A 57 -20.43 -7.72 4.21
N ILE A 58 -20.59 -7.87 2.89
CA ILE A 58 -20.94 -6.76 1.98
C ILE A 58 -22.28 -6.12 2.37
N GLY A 59 -23.22 -6.89 2.96
CA GLY A 59 -24.50 -6.38 3.38
C GLY A 59 -24.39 -5.41 4.55
N ALA A 60 -23.70 -5.79 5.60
CA ALA A 60 -23.40 -4.92 6.73
C ALA A 60 -22.62 -3.67 6.29
N ARG A 61 -21.65 -3.84 5.36
CA ARG A 61 -20.88 -2.73 4.83
C ARG A 61 -21.71 -1.78 3.98
N LEU A 62 -22.60 -2.26 3.13
CA LEU A 62 -23.54 -1.44 2.38
C LEU A 62 -24.40 -0.60 3.31
N ARG A 63 -24.97 -1.21 4.36
CA ARG A 63 -25.76 -0.51 5.37
C ARG A 63 -24.98 0.61 6.01
N GLN A 64 -23.75 0.35 6.46
CA GLN A 64 -22.88 1.34 7.06
C GLN A 64 -22.60 2.51 6.13
N LEU A 65 -22.21 2.24 4.87
CA LEU A 65 -21.93 3.26 3.85
C LEU A 65 -23.15 4.13 3.53
N ARG A 66 -24.34 3.55 3.51
CA ARG A 66 -25.58 4.27 3.32
C ARG A 66 -25.90 5.19 4.51
N GLU A 67 -25.75 4.68 5.74
CA GLU A 67 -26.00 5.42 6.97
C GLU A 67 -25.01 6.56 7.18
N GLU A 68 -23.72 6.35 6.88
CA GLU A 68 -22.69 7.39 6.88
C GLU A 68 -23.02 8.59 5.96
N ARG A 69 -23.82 8.34 4.90
CA ARG A 69 -24.31 9.37 3.97
C ARG A 69 -25.68 9.92 4.30
N GLY A 70 -26.26 9.51 5.40
CA GLY A 70 -27.60 9.91 5.80
C GLY A 70 -28.71 9.47 4.82
N MET A 71 -28.42 8.48 3.94
CA MET A 71 -29.39 8.04 2.94
C MET A 71 -30.38 7.04 3.51
N SER A 72 -31.68 7.25 3.19
CA SER A 72 -32.70 6.23 3.44
C SER A 72 -32.60 5.10 2.40
N MET A 73 -33.20 3.93 2.70
CA MET A 73 -33.35 2.82 1.74
C MET A 73 -34.00 3.26 0.43
N ARG A 74 -35.03 4.15 0.54
CA ARG A 74 -35.74 4.67 -0.62
C ARG A 74 -34.86 5.60 -1.45
N ALA A 75 -34.09 6.46 -0.78
CA ALA A 75 -33.16 7.37 -1.45
C ALA A 75 -32.07 6.61 -2.20
N LEU A 76 -31.45 5.61 -1.56
CA LEU A 76 -30.45 4.78 -2.20
C LEU A 76 -31.06 3.95 -3.36
N GLY A 77 -32.28 3.44 -3.18
CA GLY A 77 -33.01 2.73 -4.22
C GLY A 77 -33.25 3.59 -5.47
N ALA A 78 -33.70 4.81 -5.28
CA ALA A 78 -33.91 5.77 -6.36
C ALA A 78 -32.59 6.13 -7.08
N ALA A 79 -31.51 6.34 -6.33
CA ALA A 79 -30.21 6.69 -6.89
C ALA A 79 -29.54 5.53 -7.64
N SER A 80 -29.66 4.29 -7.14
CA SER A 80 -29.02 3.10 -7.72
C SER A 80 -29.87 2.36 -8.75
N GLY A 81 -31.15 2.69 -8.88
CA GLY A 81 -32.10 1.95 -9.70
C GLY A 81 -32.49 0.57 -9.14
N LEU A 82 -32.26 0.34 -7.84
CA LEU A 82 -32.60 -0.90 -7.14
C LEU A 82 -33.85 -0.72 -6.30
N SER A 83 -34.65 -1.78 -6.15
CA SER A 83 -35.80 -1.72 -5.25
C SER A 83 -35.36 -1.68 -3.78
N ALA A 84 -36.12 -0.98 -2.91
CA ALA A 84 -35.85 -0.96 -1.48
C ALA A 84 -35.87 -2.37 -0.85
N ASN A 85 -36.65 -3.29 -1.42
CA ASN A 85 -36.69 -4.68 -1.00
C ASN A 85 -35.40 -5.43 -1.35
N ALA A 86 -34.85 -5.22 -2.56
CA ALA A 86 -33.56 -5.78 -2.97
C ALA A 86 -32.43 -5.27 -2.05
N LEU A 87 -32.38 -3.96 -1.80
CA LEU A 87 -31.42 -3.36 -0.88
C LEU A 87 -31.52 -3.94 0.54
N SER A 88 -32.75 -4.04 1.07
CA SER A 88 -32.99 -4.64 2.39
C SER A 88 -32.56 -6.10 2.45
N THR A 89 -32.69 -6.84 1.36
CA THR A 89 -32.28 -8.26 1.30
C THR A 89 -30.75 -8.38 1.28
N ILE A 90 -30.08 -7.49 0.58
CA ILE A 90 -28.61 -7.41 0.56
C ILE A 90 -28.07 -6.98 1.92
N GLU A 91 -28.60 -5.89 2.52
CA GLU A 91 -28.13 -5.37 3.82
C GLU A 91 -28.32 -6.37 4.97
N ARG A 92 -29.25 -7.31 4.85
CA ARG A 92 -29.46 -8.40 5.81
C ARG A 92 -28.64 -9.67 5.51
N GLY A 93 -27.76 -9.63 4.52
CA GLY A 93 -26.95 -10.78 4.13
C GLY A 93 -27.74 -11.93 3.54
N LYS A 94 -29.03 -11.71 3.14
CA LYS A 94 -29.88 -12.76 2.57
C LYS A 94 -29.68 -12.96 1.07
N ALA A 95 -28.95 -12.03 0.43
CA ALA A 95 -28.54 -12.14 -0.97
C ALA A 95 -27.17 -11.46 -1.14
N SER A 96 -26.29 -12.10 -1.90
CA SER A 96 -25.02 -11.50 -2.33
C SER A 96 -25.27 -10.65 -3.58
N PRO A 97 -24.84 -9.37 -3.58
CA PRO A 97 -24.98 -8.53 -4.77
C PRO A 97 -24.03 -9.00 -5.87
N SER A 98 -24.49 -8.94 -7.11
CA SER A 98 -23.60 -9.14 -8.27
C SER A 98 -22.61 -7.98 -8.41
N VAL A 99 -21.53 -8.19 -9.17
CA VAL A 99 -20.55 -7.14 -9.48
C VAL A 99 -21.23 -5.92 -10.11
N SER A 100 -22.17 -6.13 -11.03
CA SER A 100 -22.93 -5.03 -11.65
C SER A 100 -23.80 -4.28 -10.64
N THR A 101 -24.34 -4.97 -9.63
CA THR A 101 -25.08 -4.35 -8.53
C THR A 101 -24.16 -3.50 -7.65
N LEU A 102 -22.93 -3.99 -7.35
CA LEU A 102 -21.94 -3.22 -6.61
C LEU A 102 -21.52 -1.93 -7.35
N TYR A 103 -21.38 -1.97 -8.67
CA TYR A 103 -21.11 -0.76 -9.46
C TYR A 103 -22.24 0.26 -9.36
N LYS A 104 -23.50 -0.15 -9.50
CA LYS A 104 -24.66 0.74 -9.34
C LYS A 104 -24.73 1.36 -7.95
N LEU A 105 -24.40 0.59 -6.93
CA LEU A 105 -24.37 1.06 -5.54
C LEU A 105 -23.20 2.01 -5.31
N SER A 106 -22.01 1.73 -5.88
CA SER A 106 -20.84 2.61 -5.75
C SER A 106 -21.11 3.97 -6.40
N ASP A 107 -21.69 4.00 -7.59
CA ASP A 107 -22.07 5.24 -8.26
C ASP A 107 -23.09 6.03 -7.45
N ALA A 108 -24.15 5.37 -6.95
CA ALA A 108 -25.20 5.99 -6.14
C ALA A 108 -24.68 6.55 -4.81
N LEU A 109 -23.66 5.92 -4.24
CA LEU A 109 -23.03 6.33 -2.98
C LEU A 109 -21.83 7.27 -3.20
N GLY A 110 -21.37 7.47 -4.43
CA GLY A 110 -20.16 8.25 -4.74
C GLY A 110 -18.90 7.66 -4.14
N ILE A 111 -18.72 6.33 -4.23
CA ILE A 111 -17.56 5.59 -3.66
C ILE A 111 -16.92 4.68 -4.70
N SER A 112 -15.70 4.25 -4.42
CA SER A 112 -15.09 3.13 -5.14
C SER A 112 -15.80 1.80 -4.82
N VAL A 113 -15.90 0.89 -5.78
CA VAL A 113 -16.40 -0.49 -5.56
C VAL A 113 -15.58 -1.21 -4.48
N THR A 114 -14.29 -0.93 -4.36
CA THR A 114 -13.41 -1.48 -3.32
C THR A 114 -13.85 -1.10 -1.90
N ALA A 115 -14.58 0.00 -1.71
CA ALA A 115 -15.08 0.42 -0.40
C ALA A 115 -16.07 -0.57 0.24
N PHE A 116 -16.70 -1.43 -0.56
CA PHE A 116 -17.55 -2.52 -0.05
C PHE A 116 -16.75 -3.64 0.60
N PHE A 117 -15.49 -3.78 0.24
CA PHE A 117 -14.59 -4.84 0.72
C PHE A 117 -13.65 -4.34 1.81
N SER A 118 -13.59 -3.03 2.06
CA SER A 118 -12.81 -2.41 3.13
C SER A 118 -13.71 -2.08 4.33
N SER A 119 -13.43 -2.68 5.47
CA SER A 119 -14.13 -2.40 6.72
C SER A 119 -13.44 -1.25 7.44
N ARG A 120 -14.14 -0.13 7.63
CA ARG A 120 -13.65 0.97 8.48
C ARG A 120 -13.54 0.56 9.96
N LYS A 121 -14.26 -0.49 10.37
CA LYS A 121 -14.25 -1.01 11.75
C LYS A 121 -12.91 -1.68 12.11
N ASP A 122 -12.13 -2.07 11.10
CA ASP A 122 -10.86 -2.78 11.31
C ASP A 122 -9.65 -1.85 11.29
N ARG A 123 -9.85 -0.52 11.07
CA ARG A 123 -8.75 0.44 11.14
C ARG A 123 -8.36 0.70 12.58
N GLN A 124 -7.09 0.52 12.87
CA GLN A 124 -6.50 0.64 14.20
C GLN A 124 -5.72 1.95 14.31
N GLU A 125 -5.72 2.53 15.50
CA GLU A 125 -4.90 3.71 15.81
C GLU A 125 -3.43 3.33 15.99
N ILE A 126 -3.15 2.06 16.29
CA ILE A 126 -1.81 1.51 16.48
C ILE A 126 -1.70 0.25 15.65
N ILE A 127 -0.73 0.21 14.74
CA ILE A 127 -0.43 -0.97 13.92
C ILE A 127 0.99 -1.44 14.24
N PHE A 128 1.11 -2.72 14.59
CA PHE A 128 2.39 -3.40 14.72
C PHE A 128 2.46 -4.56 13.74
N VAL A 129 3.40 -4.50 12.80
CA VAL A 129 3.61 -5.54 11.79
C VAL A 129 5.02 -6.11 11.91
N ARG A 130 5.13 -7.40 12.13
CA ARG A 130 6.42 -8.10 12.16
C ARG A 130 7.00 -8.19 10.73
N ALA A 131 8.32 -8.16 10.61
CA ALA A 131 8.98 -8.20 9.31
C ALA A 131 8.59 -9.42 8.46
N GLY A 132 8.36 -10.59 9.08
CA GLY A 132 7.92 -11.81 8.39
C GLY A 132 6.43 -11.85 8.00
N GLU A 133 5.61 -10.90 8.51
CA GLU A 133 4.15 -10.86 8.34
C GLU A 133 3.71 -9.72 7.40
N ARG A 134 4.66 -8.98 6.83
CA ARG A 134 4.37 -7.88 5.92
C ARG A 134 3.72 -8.37 4.64
N PRO A 135 2.60 -7.77 4.20
CA PRO A 135 2.05 -8.04 2.89
C PRO A 135 3.08 -7.63 1.82
N ARG A 136 3.28 -8.51 0.85
CA ARG A 136 4.28 -8.34 -0.22
C ARG A 136 3.64 -8.43 -1.58
N VAL A 137 4.01 -7.51 -2.46
CA VAL A 137 3.66 -7.56 -3.87
C VAL A 137 4.95 -7.56 -4.67
N SER A 138 5.20 -8.68 -5.35
CA SER A 138 6.35 -8.81 -6.24
C SER A 138 6.00 -8.30 -7.64
N PHE A 139 6.93 -7.60 -8.25
CA PHE A 139 6.87 -7.17 -9.64
C PHE A 139 8.21 -7.46 -10.32
N ASN A 140 8.31 -7.14 -11.61
CA ASN A 140 9.55 -7.43 -12.35
C ASN A 140 10.77 -6.78 -11.70
N ARG A 141 11.63 -7.60 -11.10
CA ARG A 141 12.88 -7.21 -10.45
C ARG A 141 12.71 -6.31 -9.22
N GLY A 142 11.57 -6.44 -8.53
CA GLY A 142 11.32 -5.66 -7.33
C GLY A 142 10.24 -6.23 -6.44
N VAL A 143 10.18 -5.70 -5.21
CA VAL A 143 9.18 -6.07 -4.20
C VAL A 143 8.73 -4.82 -3.46
N TRP A 144 7.42 -4.68 -3.31
CA TRP A 144 6.77 -3.79 -2.36
C TRP A 144 6.38 -4.56 -1.10
N GLU A 145 6.68 -4.00 0.06
CA GLU A 145 6.22 -4.53 1.34
C GLU A 145 5.41 -3.47 2.07
N GLY A 146 4.17 -3.77 2.41
CA GLY A 146 3.31 -2.89 3.21
C GLY A 146 3.74 -2.89 4.67
N LEU A 147 3.82 -1.71 5.28
CA LEU A 147 4.20 -1.55 6.68
C LEU A 147 3.00 -1.24 7.59
N GLY A 148 1.78 -1.68 7.18
CA GLY A 148 0.57 -1.59 7.99
C GLY A 148 -0.37 -0.42 7.66
N GLY A 149 -0.06 0.42 6.66
CA GLY A 149 -0.86 1.60 6.33
C GLY A 149 -2.31 1.33 5.95
N GLU A 150 -2.59 0.20 5.30
CA GLU A 150 -3.95 -0.19 4.91
C GLU A 150 -4.90 -0.39 6.10
N GLN A 151 -4.35 -0.83 7.23
CA GLN A 151 -5.10 -1.08 8.47
C GLN A 151 -5.09 0.13 9.41
N PHE A 152 -4.31 1.15 9.11
CA PHE A 152 -4.18 2.33 9.95
C PHE A 152 -5.36 3.28 9.81
N ALA A 153 -5.81 3.86 10.93
CA ALA A 153 -6.95 4.78 10.95
C ALA A 153 -6.65 6.12 10.23
N GLY A 154 -5.37 6.51 10.14
CA GLY A 154 -4.92 7.70 9.43
C GLY A 154 -4.75 7.47 7.92
N ARG A 155 -4.50 8.57 7.19
CA ARG A 155 -4.19 8.54 5.75
C ARG A 155 -2.68 8.62 5.56
N VAL A 156 -2.01 7.55 5.99
CA VAL A 156 -0.56 7.38 5.90
C VAL A 156 -0.29 5.93 5.54
N GLU A 157 0.44 5.72 4.47
CA GLU A 157 0.79 4.39 3.97
C GLU A 157 2.31 4.28 3.80
N PRO A 158 3.01 3.71 4.77
CA PRO A 158 4.43 3.43 4.66
C PRO A 158 4.69 2.10 3.95
N PHE A 159 5.70 2.08 3.08
CA PHE A 159 6.15 0.93 2.31
C PHE A 159 7.66 0.78 2.33
N MET A 160 8.12 -0.45 2.29
CA MET A 160 9.49 -0.77 1.92
C MET A 160 9.54 -1.16 0.45
N LEU A 161 10.36 -0.49 -0.33
CA LEU A 161 10.63 -0.79 -1.73
C LEU A 161 12.01 -1.43 -1.86
N THR A 162 12.05 -2.62 -2.45
CA THR A 162 13.29 -3.30 -2.82
C THR A 162 13.36 -3.41 -4.33
N LEU A 163 14.45 -2.95 -4.93
CA LEU A 163 14.68 -2.93 -6.38
C LEU A 163 15.99 -3.61 -6.73
N GLU A 164 15.95 -4.59 -7.62
CA GLU A 164 17.13 -5.10 -8.27
C GLU A 164 17.69 -4.08 -9.28
N ASN A 165 18.89 -4.33 -9.78
CA ASN A 165 19.50 -3.50 -10.81
C ASN A 165 18.56 -3.33 -12.02
N GLY A 166 18.34 -2.07 -12.45
CA GLY A 166 17.51 -1.71 -13.60
C GLY A 166 16.01 -1.85 -13.38
N ALA A 167 15.56 -2.26 -12.18
CA ALA A 167 14.14 -2.25 -11.84
C ALA A 167 13.60 -0.82 -11.76
N GLY A 168 12.31 -0.64 -12.07
CA GLY A 168 11.68 0.67 -12.01
C GLY A 168 10.15 0.60 -12.12
N SER A 169 9.50 1.74 -11.95
CA SER A 169 8.04 1.88 -12.06
C SER A 169 7.51 1.83 -13.50
N GLY A 170 8.37 1.61 -14.48
CA GLY A 170 7.98 1.56 -15.89
C GLY A 170 7.99 2.92 -16.59
N ARG A 171 7.36 2.94 -17.79
CA ARG A 171 7.36 4.14 -18.66
C ARG A 171 6.31 5.16 -18.27
N ASN A 172 5.21 4.71 -17.67
CA ASN A 172 4.11 5.57 -17.29
C ASN A 172 4.40 6.28 -15.98
N ALA A 173 4.24 7.59 -15.95
CA ALA A 173 4.34 8.35 -14.75
C ALA A 173 3.08 8.16 -13.89
N MET A 174 3.26 8.16 -12.57
CA MET A 174 2.20 8.11 -11.57
C MET A 174 1.77 9.52 -11.20
N VAL A 175 0.50 9.66 -10.82
CA VAL A 175 -0.08 10.89 -10.28
C VAL A 175 -1.15 10.50 -9.28
N HIS A 176 -1.08 11.03 -8.07
CA HIS A 176 -2.14 10.86 -7.06
C HIS A 176 -2.20 12.09 -6.14
N THR A 177 -3.23 12.21 -5.34
CA THR A 177 -3.33 13.30 -4.36
C THR A 177 -2.40 13.05 -3.17
N GLY A 178 -2.19 14.09 -2.35
CA GLY A 178 -1.37 14.02 -1.15
C GLY A 178 0.11 14.24 -1.41
N HIS A 179 0.93 13.64 -0.58
CA HIS A 179 2.37 13.83 -0.55
C HIS A 179 3.08 12.47 -0.54
N GLU A 180 4.24 12.45 -1.13
CA GLU A 180 5.14 11.32 -1.10
C GLU A 180 6.47 11.72 -0.49
N PHE A 181 6.88 10.96 0.52
CA PHE A 181 8.21 11.04 1.11
C PHE A 181 8.98 9.77 0.79
N VAL A 182 10.19 9.94 0.32
CA VAL A 182 11.10 8.87 -0.07
C VAL A 182 12.39 9.00 0.72
N PHE A 183 12.86 7.91 1.30
CA PHE A 183 14.14 7.85 1.99
C PHE A 183 14.95 6.66 1.48
N CYS A 184 16.12 6.92 0.91
CA CYS A 184 17.00 5.86 0.42
C CYS A 184 17.77 5.24 1.59
N LEU A 185 17.61 3.94 1.79
CA LEU A 185 18.29 3.18 2.85
C LEU A 185 19.59 2.55 2.36
N ARG A 186 19.56 2.05 1.10
CA ARG A 186 20.69 1.34 0.48
C ARG A 186 20.62 1.46 -1.03
N GLY A 187 21.78 1.46 -1.69
CA GLY A 187 21.90 1.48 -3.15
C GLY A 187 21.71 2.89 -3.71
N GLN A 188 21.12 2.98 -4.89
CA GLN A 188 20.80 4.24 -5.54
C GLN A 188 19.36 4.22 -6.06
N LEU A 189 18.61 5.27 -5.82
CA LEU A 189 17.27 5.45 -6.29
C LEU A 189 17.16 6.74 -7.10
N GLU A 190 16.83 6.62 -8.37
CA GLU A 190 16.50 7.78 -9.18
C GLU A 190 14.99 8.01 -9.18
N TYR A 191 14.59 9.21 -8.81
CA TYR A 191 13.23 9.71 -8.93
C TYR A 191 13.17 10.80 -9.99
N GLN A 192 12.27 10.66 -10.93
CA GLN A 192 11.91 11.73 -11.84
C GLN A 192 10.57 12.33 -11.38
N VAL A 193 10.56 13.61 -11.06
CA VAL A 193 9.37 14.38 -10.73
C VAL A 193 9.24 15.51 -11.76
N GLU A 194 8.20 15.47 -12.58
CA GLU A 194 8.03 16.29 -13.78
C GLU A 194 9.28 16.22 -14.69
N SER A 195 9.93 17.35 -14.93
CA SER A 195 11.16 17.44 -15.74
C SER A 195 12.45 17.30 -14.92
N GLN A 196 12.37 17.13 -13.60
CA GLN A 196 13.52 17.08 -12.72
C GLN A 196 13.85 15.64 -12.34
N ALA A 197 15.13 15.31 -12.34
CA ALA A 197 15.61 13.99 -11.88
C ALA A 197 16.46 14.17 -10.61
N PHE A 198 16.17 13.34 -9.63
CA PHE A 198 16.84 13.30 -8.33
C PHE A 198 17.45 11.90 -8.15
N THR A 199 18.74 11.83 -7.91
CA THR A 199 19.41 10.57 -7.57
C THR A 199 19.70 10.56 -6.08
N LEU A 200 19.02 9.66 -5.36
CA LEU A 200 19.16 9.50 -3.92
C LEU A 200 20.14 8.36 -3.62
N GLY A 201 21.17 8.68 -2.85
CA GLY A 201 22.05 7.71 -2.18
C GLY A 201 21.57 7.41 -0.76
N PRO A 202 22.23 6.49 -0.04
CA PRO A 202 21.88 6.15 1.34
C PRO A 202 21.87 7.37 2.26
N GLY A 203 20.75 7.59 2.96
CA GLY A 203 20.52 8.74 3.84
C GLY A 203 19.89 9.95 3.16
N ASP A 204 19.80 9.98 1.83
CA ASP A 204 19.10 11.04 1.12
C ASP A 204 17.59 10.87 1.16
N SER A 205 16.88 12.00 1.13
CA SER A 205 15.42 12.01 1.12
C SER A 205 14.87 12.99 0.08
N LEU A 206 13.68 12.66 -0.42
CA LEU A 206 12.90 13.49 -1.32
C LEU A 206 11.46 13.60 -0.77
N LEU A 207 10.93 14.81 -0.73
CA LEU A 207 9.54 15.08 -0.35
C LEU A 207 8.91 15.95 -1.41
N PHE A 208 7.75 15.54 -1.93
CA PHE A 208 7.06 16.28 -2.97
C PHE A 208 5.54 16.10 -2.91
N VAL A 209 4.82 16.97 -3.60
CA VAL A 209 3.37 16.88 -3.79
C VAL A 209 3.12 15.85 -4.89
N ALA A 210 2.42 14.77 -4.56
CA ALA A 210 2.26 13.61 -5.44
C ALA A 210 1.32 13.84 -6.65
N GLN A 211 0.72 15.02 -6.76
CA GLN A 211 0.01 15.49 -7.97
C GLN A 211 0.98 15.80 -9.13
N LEU A 212 2.28 15.96 -8.85
CA LEU A 212 3.32 16.06 -9.87
C LEU A 212 3.55 14.67 -10.48
N LYS A 213 3.70 14.60 -11.80
CA LYS A 213 4.01 13.36 -12.50
C LYS A 213 5.35 12.81 -12.03
N HIS A 214 5.36 11.57 -11.54
CA HIS A 214 6.58 11.00 -10.99
C HIS A 214 6.77 9.54 -11.40
N ARG A 215 8.01 9.12 -11.42
CA ARG A 215 8.45 7.73 -11.63
C ARG A 215 9.81 7.51 -10.99
N TRP A 216 10.16 6.26 -10.76
CA TRP A 216 11.40 5.90 -10.12
C TRP A 216 12.05 4.69 -10.79
N ARG A 217 13.37 4.57 -10.58
CA ARG A 217 14.16 3.41 -11.01
C ARG A 217 15.40 3.23 -10.14
N ASN A 218 15.94 2.03 -10.15
CA ASN A 218 17.29 1.76 -9.66
C ASN A 218 18.30 1.91 -10.84
N PRO A 219 19.05 3.00 -10.91
CA PRO A 219 20.06 3.21 -11.97
C PRO A 219 21.37 2.50 -11.65
N GLY A 220 21.55 2.02 -10.43
CA GLY A 220 22.79 1.40 -9.94
C GLY A 220 22.94 -0.06 -10.34
N ASN A 221 24.04 -0.63 -9.94
CA ASN A 221 24.40 -2.04 -10.19
C ASN A 221 24.19 -2.94 -8.94
N THR A 222 23.66 -2.40 -7.88
CA THR A 222 23.35 -3.11 -6.64
C THR A 222 21.86 -3.02 -6.30
N VAL A 223 21.40 -3.84 -5.39
CA VAL A 223 20.04 -3.77 -4.87
C VAL A 223 19.85 -2.44 -4.14
N THR A 224 18.71 -1.79 -4.42
CA THR A 224 18.26 -0.57 -3.75
C THR A 224 17.15 -0.90 -2.77
N ASN A 225 17.22 -0.33 -1.57
CA ASN A 225 16.14 -0.35 -0.59
C ASN A 225 15.76 1.09 -0.23
N ALA A 226 14.47 1.38 -0.24
CA ALA A 226 13.94 2.68 0.12
C ALA A 226 12.67 2.57 0.95
N LEU A 227 12.51 3.48 1.90
CA LEU A 227 11.25 3.70 2.59
C LEU A 227 10.45 4.74 1.79
N ILE A 228 9.21 4.41 1.46
CA ILE A 228 8.27 5.33 0.82
C ILE A 228 7.08 5.52 1.75
N LEU A 229 6.70 6.78 1.96
CA LEU A 229 5.57 7.17 2.78
C LEU A 229 4.59 7.98 1.93
N LEU A 230 3.40 7.46 1.71
CA LEU A 230 2.29 8.15 1.08
C LEU A 230 1.40 8.75 2.17
N SER A 231 1.04 10.03 2.05
CA SER A 231 0.26 10.70 3.09
C SER A 231 -0.68 11.76 2.52
N GLY A 232 -1.75 12.06 3.26
CA GLY A 232 -2.68 13.14 2.92
C GLY A 232 -3.45 12.93 1.61
N PHE A 233 -3.45 11.73 1.04
CA PHE A 233 -4.21 11.40 -0.16
C PHE A 233 -5.73 11.47 0.09
N ALA A 234 -6.52 11.62 -0.97
CA ALA A 234 -7.98 11.68 -0.86
C ALA A 234 -8.55 10.35 -0.31
N GLU A 235 -9.65 10.44 0.42
CA GLU A 235 -10.23 9.30 1.15
C GLU A 235 -10.63 8.13 0.22
N GLN A 236 -10.91 8.44 -1.05
CA GLN A 236 -11.33 7.46 -2.07
C GLN A 236 -10.18 6.95 -2.92
N GLU A 237 -8.98 7.48 -2.74
CA GLU A 237 -7.80 7.04 -3.46
C GLU A 237 -7.08 5.92 -2.71
N THR A 238 -6.49 5.02 -3.48
CA THR A 238 -5.61 3.95 -3.02
C THR A 238 -4.26 4.11 -3.73
N PRO A 239 -3.41 5.07 -3.30
CA PRO A 239 -2.17 5.40 -4.00
C PRO A 239 -1.24 4.21 -4.15
N HIS A 240 -1.19 3.31 -3.16
CA HIS A 240 -0.43 2.07 -3.23
C HIS A 240 -0.79 1.22 -4.47
N ALA A 241 -2.06 1.15 -4.85
CA ALA A 241 -2.48 0.39 -6.02
C ALA A 241 -1.93 0.97 -7.35
N MET A 242 -1.65 2.27 -7.40
CA MET A 242 -1.01 2.91 -8.56
C MET A 242 0.46 2.52 -8.64
N HIS A 243 1.15 2.51 -7.49
CA HIS A 243 2.54 2.10 -7.41
C HIS A 243 2.72 0.61 -7.74
N TRP A 244 1.78 -0.26 -7.34
CA TRP A 244 1.82 -1.68 -7.66
C TRP A 244 1.61 -1.94 -9.16
N LYS A 245 0.59 -1.31 -9.75
CA LYS A 245 0.29 -1.46 -11.18
C LYS A 245 1.40 -0.94 -12.09
N SER A 246 2.11 0.11 -11.69
CA SER A 246 3.22 0.64 -12.46
C SER A 246 4.39 -0.35 -12.55
N GLY A 247 4.67 -1.09 -11.47
CA GLY A 247 5.67 -2.16 -11.47
C GLY A 247 5.34 -3.33 -12.41
N GLU A 248 4.06 -3.73 -12.50
CA GLU A 248 3.61 -4.78 -13.41
C GLU A 248 3.70 -4.38 -14.89
N ALA A 249 3.42 -3.11 -15.22
CA ALA A 249 3.50 -2.61 -16.60
C ALA A 249 4.94 -2.58 -17.17
N ALA A 250 5.95 -2.63 -16.31
CA ALA A 250 7.35 -2.73 -16.70
C ALA A 250 7.76 -4.14 -17.16
N SER A 251 6.86 -5.13 -17.02
CA SER A 251 7.10 -6.55 -17.31
C SER A 251 6.71 -6.97 -18.72
N ARG A 252 6.26 -6.06 -19.60
CA ARG A 252 5.85 -6.33 -20.98
C ARG A 252 6.70 -5.62 -22.01
#